data_63bc8f4aa765756d52a65bc4bf7358db
#
_entry.id   63bc8f4aa765756d52a65bc4bf7358db
#
_cell.length_a   1.000
_cell.length_b   1.000
_cell.length_c   1.000
_cell.angle_alpha   90.00
_cell.angle_beta   90.00
_cell.angle_gamma   90.00
#
_symmetry.space_group_name_H-M   'P 1'
#
loop_
_entity.id
_entity.type
_entity.pdbx_description
1 polymer ?
#
loop_
_entity_poly.entity_id
_entity_poly.type
_entity_poly.pdbx_seq_one_letter_code
_entity_poly.pdbx_strand_id
1 'polypeptide(L)'
;MNIFFSFLLFSLLIGQGIDGRYHSTQEINTFLDSLDNLEELNGWVKIDTIGFSTQENLPILAIKISDNADLKEDEPRVLFVGQVHAEEVLGVEIVMDLIKDLLFPNPNIINHMNILKQYLDIWIIPTLNPEGLNVVHEGLDLSYRKNKRDLSPSGPIPNNIFDFDPSIGNDIDGVDLNRNFSFNWAFGDTFLEPDNSDYASHYDYYKGEEPFSETEAIALRDLALENDFVFSIVWHSSRSGNLSEKVFTSWKWEDVKESPDLDIMKSIADHFSGLIPTEDGTSTYLPVFSGSRNGKIHDWFYKTTGCFQYLVECGTANLQPDSLLIENTISRSKPAMIYLMDRTIGYNANASQITGIVYDNNTGQPIERAIVEILEHSGSILDPRKTNEFGRYRRILDVGTYTIIIKAKGYLDKQVSVVANNSSITNNDVYLDQAPIYDLALTLAGESSDIFTDLEGVLRTEFGITPIQLSLGVNTFSLPANDYQIILPMIDGFIPWEKKLVLDNNYNLDVLFFESENLMEPNPWLWETEIGNWVEVNGILKTQESLLYLNIDSLNQTQKIETPLISIMDKNRIVLEIEHKYETEWDHDFIIISMLDNNDNILRKTLYKKKKKKNLLFTSYF
;
A
#
# COMPACT_ATOMS: atom_id res chain seq x y z
N MET A 1 59.00 29.09 4.02
CA MET A 1 57.93 29.32 5.04
C MET A 1 56.53 29.51 4.41
N ASN A 2 56.35 29.15 3.14
CA ASN A 2 55.05 29.33 2.43
C ASN A 2 54.39 28.00 1.98
N ILE A 3 54.96 26.85 2.33
CA ILE A 3 54.40 25.56 1.95
C ILE A 3 53.55 24.94 3.10
N PHE A 4 53.78 25.39 4.33
CA PHE A 4 53.02 24.89 5.50
C PHE A 4 51.63 25.57 5.67
N PHE A 5 51.39 26.71 5.07
CA PHE A 5 50.09 27.40 5.17
C PHE A 5 49.06 26.89 4.13
N SER A 6 49.51 26.30 3.03
CA SER A 6 48.61 25.74 2.02
C SER A 6 48.01 24.39 2.45
N PHE A 7 48.70 23.63 3.31
CA PHE A 7 48.19 22.34 3.81
C PHE A 7 47.17 22.52 4.95
N LEU A 8 47.23 23.61 5.69
CA LEU A 8 46.26 23.90 6.76
C LEU A 8 44.93 24.47 6.22
N LEU A 9 44.92 25.07 5.02
CA LEU A 9 43.68 25.52 4.39
C LEU A 9 42.93 24.42 3.63
N PHE A 10 43.63 23.36 3.24
CA PHE A 10 42.99 22.21 2.56
C PHE A 10 42.34 21.24 3.55
N SER A 11 42.78 21.22 4.80
CA SER A 11 42.16 20.41 5.86
C SER A 11 40.94 21.06 6.53
N LEU A 12 40.62 22.32 6.17
CA LEU A 12 39.43 23.04 6.65
C LEU A 12 38.26 23.05 5.65
N LEU A 13 38.44 22.36 4.51
CA LEU A 13 37.42 22.18 3.46
C LEU A 13 36.98 20.71 3.28
N ILE A 14 37.44 19.82 4.13
CA ILE A 14 36.83 18.50 4.27
C ILE A 14 35.57 18.74 5.11
N GLY A 15 34.39 18.54 4.50
CA GLY A 15 33.10 18.80 5.09
C GLY A 15 33.00 18.26 6.53
N GLN A 16 32.29 18.99 7.38
CA GLN A 16 31.88 18.42 8.66
C GLN A 16 31.02 17.19 8.32
N GLY A 17 31.60 16.00 8.43
CA GLY A 17 30.86 14.74 8.36
C GLY A 17 29.78 14.72 9.43
N ILE A 18 28.84 13.83 9.31
CA ILE A 18 27.86 13.58 10.39
C ILE A 18 28.57 13.08 11.64
N ASP A 19 27.90 13.17 12.79
CA ASP A 19 28.46 12.64 14.06
C ASP A 19 28.79 11.15 13.89
N GLY A 20 29.99 10.75 14.36
CA GLY A 20 30.45 9.35 14.25
C GLY A 20 29.61 8.33 15.05
N ARG A 21 28.55 8.77 15.75
CA ARG A 21 27.58 7.90 16.40
C ARG A 21 26.58 7.30 15.40
N TYR A 22 26.35 7.96 14.27
CA TYR A 22 25.47 7.46 13.22
C TYR A 22 26.10 6.31 12.45
N HIS A 23 25.38 5.21 12.29
CA HIS A 23 25.87 4.04 11.56
C HIS A 23 25.79 4.27 10.04
N SER A 24 26.86 3.92 9.34
CA SER A 24 26.88 3.76 7.89
C SER A 24 26.16 2.49 7.47
N THR A 25 25.78 2.40 6.20
CA THR A 25 25.23 1.15 5.61
C THR A 25 26.16 -0.04 5.82
N GLN A 26 27.47 0.16 5.70
CA GLN A 26 28.46 -0.89 5.93
C GLN A 26 28.47 -1.37 7.39
N GLU A 27 28.40 -0.47 8.36
CA GLU A 27 28.36 -0.81 9.78
C GLU A 27 27.08 -1.54 10.15
N ILE A 28 25.92 -1.11 9.61
CA ILE A 28 24.63 -1.80 9.76
C ILE A 28 24.75 -3.25 9.25
N ASN A 29 25.22 -3.43 8.01
CA ASN A 29 25.34 -4.75 7.41
C ASN A 29 26.32 -5.63 8.20
N THR A 30 27.48 -5.09 8.57
CA THR A 30 28.48 -5.83 9.39
C THR A 30 27.92 -6.23 10.74
N PHE A 31 27.13 -5.37 11.38
CA PHE A 31 26.49 -5.70 12.66
C PHE A 31 25.46 -6.83 12.48
N LEU A 32 24.57 -6.75 11.49
CA LEU A 32 23.58 -7.78 11.22
C LEU A 32 24.24 -9.12 10.86
N ASP A 33 25.24 -9.12 9.98
CA ASP A 33 26.02 -10.31 9.63
C ASP A 33 26.69 -10.94 10.88
N SER A 34 27.16 -10.10 11.81
CA SER A 34 27.74 -10.59 13.05
C SER A 34 26.73 -11.31 13.94
N LEU A 35 25.47 -10.86 13.97
CA LEU A 35 24.40 -11.51 14.75
C LEU A 35 24.04 -12.88 14.17
N ASP A 36 23.97 -12.99 12.84
CA ASP A 36 23.64 -14.24 12.14
C ASP A 36 24.71 -15.34 12.40
N ASN A 37 25.93 -14.94 12.68
CA ASN A 37 27.04 -15.86 12.96
C ASN A 37 27.23 -16.21 14.44
N LEU A 38 26.43 -15.66 15.36
CA LEU A 38 26.54 -15.98 16.80
C LEU A 38 25.77 -17.26 17.15
N GLU A 39 26.48 -18.33 17.57
CA GLU A 39 25.85 -19.60 17.94
C GLU A 39 24.77 -19.46 19.02
N GLU A 40 24.93 -18.52 19.95
CA GLU A 40 23.97 -18.25 21.03
C GLU A 40 22.65 -17.64 20.55
N LEU A 41 22.63 -17.10 19.34
CA LEU A 41 21.45 -16.53 18.70
C LEU A 41 20.79 -17.46 17.67
N ASN A 42 21.32 -18.68 17.50
CA ASN A 42 20.73 -19.67 16.60
C ASN A 42 19.24 -19.91 16.93
N GLY A 43 18.38 -19.75 15.92
CA GLY A 43 16.93 -19.88 16.06
C GLY A 43 16.22 -18.64 16.64
N TRP A 44 16.97 -17.68 17.20
CA TRP A 44 16.42 -16.42 17.71
C TRP A 44 16.45 -15.27 16.69
N VAL A 45 17.33 -15.38 15.71
CA VAL A 45 17.59 -14.34 14.71
C VAL A 45 17.61 -14.96 13.33
N LYS A 46 16.99 -14.26 12.38
CA LYS A 46 17.11 -14.52 10.96
C LYS A 46 17.32 -13.21 10.23
N ILE A 47 18.34 -13.16 9.36
CA ILE A 47 18.60 -12.01 8.51
C ILE A 47 18.11 -12.34 7.11
N ASP A 48 17.17 -11.56 6.59
CA ASP A 48 16.63 -11.70 5.24
C ASP A 48 17.04 -10.51 4.37
N THR A 49 17.47 -10.78 3.15
CA THR A 49 17.56 -9.76 2.10
C THR A 49 16.19 -9.64 1.46
N ILE A 50 15.43 -8.62 1.83
CA ILE A 50 14.06 -8.41 1.36
C ILE A 50 13.99 -7.78 -0.04
N GLY A 51 15.08 -7.25 -0.53
CA GLY A 51 15.21 -6.62 -1.85
C GLY A 51 16.54 -5.92 -2.02
N PHE A 52 16.62 -5.14 -3.08
CA PHE A 52 17.81 -4.37 -3.43
C PHE A 52 17.42 -2.95 -3.79
N SER A 53 18.32 -2.01 -3.59
CA SER A 53 18.14 -0.63 -3.96
C SER A 53 18.10 -0.42 -5.47
N THR A 54 17.44 0.66 -5.90
CA THR A 54 17.10 0.88 -7.32
C THR A 54 18.32 1.12 -8.22
N GLN A 55 19.31 1.89 -7.77
CA GLN A 55 20.42 2.33 -8.62
C GLN A 55 21.69 1.51 -8.44
N GLU A 56 22.13 1.29 -7.21
CA GLU A 56 23.41 0.62 -6.91
C GLU A 56 23.24 -0.86 -6.56
N ASN A 57 22.00 -1.35 -6.51
CA ASN A 57 21.68 -2.74 -6.18
C ASN A 57 22.26 -3.18 -4.81
N LEU A 58 22.24 -2.27 -3.83
CA LEU A 58 22.63 -2.58 -2.47
C LEU A 58 21.55 -3.41 -1.76
N PRO A 59 21.92 -4.40 -0.95
CA PRO A 59 20.94 -5.21 -0.24
C PRO A 59 20.15 -4.38 0.77
N ILE A 60 18.85 -4.61 0.82
CA ILE A 60 17.95 -4.12 1.87
C ILE A 60 17.74 -5.27 2.84
N LEU A 61 18.28 -5.12 4.04
CA LEU A 61 18.26 -6.17 5.04
C LEU A 61 17.15 -5.96 6.07
N ALA A 62 16.47 -7.04 6.40
CA ALA A 62 15.55 -7.12 7.51
C ALA A 62 16.02 -8.18 8.50
N ILE A 63 15.92 -7.90 9.80
CA ILE A 63 16.13 -8.88 10.84
C ILE A 63 14.78 -9.31 11.42
N LYS A 64 14.54 -10.62 11.48
CA LYS A 64 13.46 -11.23 12.24
C LYS A 64 14.01 -11.72 13.59
N ILE A 65 13.36 -11.36 14.68
CA ILE A 65 13.68 -11.80 16.05
C ILE A 65 12.46 -12.49 16.63
N SER A 66 12.59 -13.76 16.96
CA SER A 66 11.55 -14.63 17.52
C SER A 66 12.21 -15.83 18.20
N ASP A 67 11.48 -16.64 18.96
CA ASP A 67 12.05 -17.87 19.57
C ASP A 67 12.29 -19.00 18.54
N ASN A 68 11.65 -18.90 17.35
CA ASN A 68 11.87 -19.78 16.20
C ASN A 68 11.99 -18.96 14.90
N ALA A 69 12.97 -18.06 14.83
CA ALA A 69 13.09 -17.07 13.76
C ALA A 69 13.11 -17.67 12.34
N ASP A 70 13.61 -18.90 12.18
CA ASP A 70 13.67 -19.62 10.91
C ASP A 70 12.31 -20.17 10.45
N LEU A 71 11.35 -20.27 11.36
CA LEU A 71 10.04 -20.85 11.09
C LEU A 71 8.99 -19.75 10.90
N LYS A 72 7.95 -20.08 10.14
CA LYS A 72 6.76 -19.27 10.06
C LYS A 72 5.71 -19.90 10.98
N GLU A 73 5.32 -19.18 12.02
CA GLU A 73 4.41 -19.66 13.07
C GLU A 73 3.15 -18.79 13.14
N ASP A 74 2.11 -19.29 13.82
CA ASP A 74 0.87 -18.54 14.05
C ASP A 74 1.06 -17.50 15.17
N GLU A 75 2.08 -16.67 15.03
CA GLU A 75 2.36 -15.58 15.93
C GLU A 75 1.98 -14.23 15.35
N PRO A 76 1.59 -13.26 16.17
CA PRO A 76 1.39 -11.90 15.69
C PRO A 76 2.73 -11.24 15.34
N ARG A 77 2.73 -10.43 14.29
CA ARG A 77 3.92 -9.82 13.72
C ARG A 77 3.90 -8.31 13.88
N VAL A 78 5.06 -7.73 14.19
CA VAL A 78 5.27 -6.28 14.24
C VAL A 78 6.45 -5.88 13.37
N LEU A 79 6.41 -4.66 12.82
CA LEU A 79 7.44 -4.15 11.91
C LEU A 79 7.92 -2.77 12.34
N PHE A 80 9.25 -2.59 12.45
CA PHE A 80 9.88 -1.30 12.68
C PHE A 80 10.84 -0.97 11.56
N VAL A 81 10.61 0.18 10.89
CA VAL A 81 11.45 0.68 9.79
C VAL A 81 12.19 1.91 10.27
N GLY A 82 13.51 1.85 10.25
CA GLY A 82 14.36 2.91 10.81
C GLY A 82 14.49 4.13 9.93
N GLN A 83 14.67 3.94 8.62
CA GLN A 83 14.91 5.06 7.70
C GLN A 83 14.28 4.78 6.33
N VAL A 84 13.62 5.81 5.80
CA VAL A 84 13.08 5.87 4.43
C VAL A 84 13.73 7.01 3.65
N HIS A 85 13.74 8.22 4.22
CA HIS A 85 14.41 9.37 3.63
C HIS A 85 15.86 9.40 4.06
N ALA A 86 16.75 9.72 3.12
CA ALA A 86 18.19 9.60 3.31
C ALA A 86 18.73 10.43 4.48
N GLU A 87 18.26 11.65 4.65
CA GLU A 87 18.69 12.58 5.69
C GLU A 87 18.17 12.27 7.10
N GLU A 88 17.17 11.38 7.21
CA GLU A 88 16.44 11.11 8.44
C GLU A 88 17.08 9.94 9.21
N VAL A 89 18.33 10.08 9.60
CA VAL A 89 19.19 8.99 10.10
C VAL A 89 18.91 8.57 11.56
N LEU A 90 18.20 9.41 12.35
CA LEU A 90 17.89 9.08 13.75
C LEU A 90 17.12 7.78 13.90
N GLY A 91 16.21 7.48 12.98
CA GLY A 91 15.42 6.25 13.01
C GLY A 91 16.28 4.99 12.89
N VAL A 92 17.39 5.04 12.13
CA VAL A 92 18.38 3.93 12.08
C VAL A 92 18.86 3.60 13.50
N GLU A 93 19.30 4.63 14.22
CA GLU A 93 19.87 4.46 15.56
C GLU A 93 18.86 3.93 16.56
N ILE A 94 17.59 4.39 16.47
CA ILE A 94 16.49 3.95 17.33
C ILE A 94 16.24 2.44 17.16
N VAL A 95 16.17 1.96 15.92
CA VAL A 95 15.87 0.53 15.69
C VAL A 95 17.09 -0.36 15.90
N MET A 96 18.30 0.14 15.62
CA MET A 96 19.55 -0.57 15.93
C MET A 96 19.71 -0.78 17.45
N ASP A 97 19.33 0.19 18.25
CA ASP A 97 19.35 0.08 19.70
C ASP A 97 18.24 -0.85 20.22
N LEU A 98 17.05 -0.87 19.58
CA LEU A 98 16.02 -1.87 19.88
C LEU A 98 16.51 -3.30 19.62
N ILE A 99 17.23 -3.56 18.52
CA ILE A 99 17.84 -4.88 18.25
C ILE A 99 18.77 -5.28 19.40
N LYS A 100 19.61 -4.35 19.87
CA LYS A 100 20.50 -4.60 21.01
C LYS A 100 19.73 -4.91 22.29
N ASP A 101 18.69 -4.15 22.61
CA ASP A 101 17.86 -4.38 23.79
C ASP A 101 17.12 -5.74 23.75
N LEU A 102 16.64 -6.15 22.57
CA LEU A 102 15.97 -7.45 22.40
C LEU A 102 16.93 -8.62 22.53
N LEU A 103 18.14 -8.53 21.97
CA LEU A 103 19.08 -9.65 21.90
C LEU A 103 20.00 -9.70 23.12
N PHE A 104 20.44 -8.55 23.63
CA PHE A 104 21.37 -8.40 24.73
C PHE A 104 20.80 -7.51 25.86
N PRO A 105 19.62 -7.85 26.39
CA PRO A 105 18.91 -7.00 27.35
C PRO A 105 19.68 -6.85 28.65
N ASN A 106 19.63 -5.66 29.24
CA ASN A 106 20.13 -5.50 30.59
C ASN A 106 19.28 -6.27 31.62
N PRO A 107 19.81 -6.59 32.82
CA PRO A 107 19.12 -7.41 33.80
C PRO A 107 17.74 -6.90 34.25
N ASN A 108 17.45 -5.60 34.11
CA ASN A 108 16.18 -5.04 34.56
C ASN A 108 15.03 -5.31 33.57
N ILE A 109 15.34 -5.49 32.28
CA ILE A 109 14.35 -5.69 31.23
C ILE A 109 14.38 -7.08 30.60
N ILE A 110 15.33 -7.95 30.98
CA ILE A 110 15.54 -9.26 30.37
C ILE A 110 14.27 -10.13 30.32
N ASN A 111 13.50 -10.15 31.38
CA ASN A 111 12.27 -10.95 31.43
C ASN A 111 11.24 -10.42 30.47
N HIS A 112 11.13 -9.10 30.35
CA HIS A 112 10.20 -8.46 29.42
C HIS A 112 10.60 -8.73 27.97
N MET A 113 11.87 -8.50 27.62
CA MET A 113 12.38 -8.77 26.26
C MET A 113 12.23 -10.25 25.88
N ASN A 114 12.41 -11.17 26.81
CA ASN A 114 12.19 -12.59 26.54
C ASN A 114 10.72 -12.92 26.27
N ILE A 115 9.78 -12.29 26.99
CA ILE A 115 8.34 -12.46 26.72
C ILE A 115 8.02 -11.95 25.31
N LEU A 116 8.52 -10.78 24.92
CA LEU A 116 8.27 -10.24 23.59
C LEU A 116 8.78 -11.16 22.49
N LYS A 117 10.01 -11.65 22.60
CA LYS A 117 10.60 -12.58 21.63
C LYS A 117 9.93 -13.96 21.59
N GLN A 118 9.30 -14.38 22.69
CA GLN A 118 8.62 -15.69 22.78
C GLN A 118 7.25 -15.70 22.12
N TYR A 119 6.59 -14.55 21.99
CA TYR A 119 5.19 -14.46 21.54
C TYR A 119 5.00 -13.57 20.32
N LEU A 120 6.08 -13.08 19.72
CA LEU A 120 6.05 -12.17 18.56
C LEU A 120 7.10 -12.54 17.52
N ASP A 121 6.72 -12.44 16.28
CA ASP A 121 7.66 -12.25 15.18
C ASP A 121 7.97 -10.74 15.05
N ILE A 122 9.16 -10.31 15.51
CA ILE A 122 9.58 -8.91 15.49
C ILE A 122 10.48 -8.68 14.28
N TRP A 123 9.99 -7.89 13.32
CA TRP A 123 10.74 -7.54 12.12
C TRP A 123 11.27 -6.12 12.21
N ILE A 124 12.53 -5.93 11.84
CA ILE A 124 13.19 -4.63 11.87
C ILE A 124 13.98 -4.43 10.58
N ILE A 125 13.77 -3.29 9.93
CA ILE A 125 14.52 -2.84 8.75
C ILE A 125 15.29 -1.59 9.19
N PRO A 126 16.61 -1.65 9.40
CA PRO A 126 17.37 -0.47 9.82
C PRO A 126 17.34 0.66 8.80
N THR A 127 17.52 0.34 7.52
CA THR A 127 17.36 1.31 6.42
C THR A 127 16.65 0.67 5.24
N LEU A 128 15.64 1.36 4.72
CA LEU A 128 14.99 1.03 3.45
C LEU A 128 15.72 1.68 2.26
N ASN A 129 16.52 2.70 2.52
CA ASN A 129 17.21 3.53 1.51
C ASN A 129 18.73 3.53 1.74
N PRO A 130 19.40 2.39 1.54
CA PRO A 130 20.85 2.28 1.80
C PRO A 130 21.70 3.19 0.91
N GLU A 131 21.27 3.45 -0.32
CA GLU A 131 21.97 4.35 -1.23
C GLU A 131 21.90 5.79 -0.77
N GLY A 132 20.70 6.25 -0.41
CA GLY A 132 20.51 7.59 0.13
C GLY A 132 21.26 7.80 1.45
N LEU A 133 21.24 6.78 2.33
CA LEU A 133 22.03 6.82 3.57
C LEU A 133 23.52 7.05 3.30
N ASN A 134 24.08 6.43 2.26
CA ASN A 134 25.48 6.63 1.88
C ASN A 134 25.75 8.08 1.45
N VAL A 135 24.84 8.72 0.70
CA VAL A 135 24.99 10.13 0.29
C VAL A 135 25.15 11.05 1.51
N VAL A 136 24.30 10.84 2.52
CA VAL A 136 24.33 11.65 3.75
C VAL A 136 25.54 11.29 4.62
N HIS A 137 25.83 10.01 4.79
CA HIS A 137 26.92 9.55 5.64
C HIS A 137 28.29 9.94 5.10
N GLU A 138 28.48 9.93 3.78
CA GLU A 138 29.70 10.39 3.12
C GLU A 138 29.83 11.94 3.10
N GLY A 139 28.80 12.65 3.54
CA GLY A 139 28.77 14.10 3.58
C GLY A 139 28.68 14.77 2.21
N LEU A 140 28.18 14.05 1.22
CA LEU A 140 27.95 14.59 -0.13
C LEU A 140 26.80 15.61 -0.08
N ASP A 141 25.65 15.24 0.49
CA ASP A 141 24.56 16.14 0.83
C ASP A 141 23.87 15.71 2.13
N LEU A 142 23.99 16.52 3.16
CA LEU A 142 23.38 16.27 4.46
C LEU A 142 21.86 16.49 4.48
N SER A 143 21.31 17.07 3.43
CA SER A 143 19.88 17.33 3.25
C SER A 143 19.25 16.44 2.18
N TYR A 144 19.98 15.46 1.64
CA TYR A 144 19.47 14.54 0.63
C TYR A 144 18.32 13.70 1.19
N ARG A 145 17.19 13.63 0.44
CA ARG A 145 15.96 12.99 0.92
C ARG A 145 15.62 11.68 0.19
N LYS A 146 15.74 11.68 -1.14
CA LYS A 146 15.22 10.65 -2.05
C LYS A 146 16.12 9.42 -2.11
N ASN A 147 15.76 8.41 -2.93
CA ASN A 147 16.70 7.38 -3.36
C ASN A 147 17.60 7.91 -4.50
N LYS A 148 18.52 7.10 -5.00
CA LYS A 148 19.50 7.53 -6.02
C LYS A 148 19.10 7.21 -7.46
N ARG A 149 17.81 6.99 -7.74
CA ARG A 149 17.39 6.67 -9.10
C ARG A 149 17.85 7.76 -10.08
N ASP A 150 18.61 7.38 -11.11
CA ASP A 150 18.97 8.25 -12.21
C ASP A 150 17.73 8.52 -13.08
N LEU A 151 17.27 9.75 -13.12
CA LEU A 151 16.14 10.22 -13.93
C LEU A 151 16.58 11.00 -15.15
N SER A 152 17.90 11.07 -15.41
CA SER A 152 18.43 11.72 -16.60
C SER A 152 17.90 11.11 -17.91
N PRO A 153 17.59 11.96 -18.91
CA PRO A 153 18.63 12.58 -19.73
C PRO A 153 18.85 14.08 -19.53
N SER A 154 18.24 14.70 -18.55
CA SER A 154 18.29 16.14 -18.36
C SER A 154 19.31 16.61 -17.33
N GLY A 155 19.95 15.70 -16.60
CA GLY A 155 21.03 16.06 -15.68
C GLY A 155 22.29 16.55 -16.38
N PRO A 156 23.21 17.23 -15.67
CA PRO A 156 24.47 17.68 -16.23
C PRO A 156 25.35 16.53 -16.74
N ILE A 157 25.12 15.29 -16.29
CA ILE A 157 25.86 14.09 -16.73
C ILE A 157 24.89 12.94 -17.07
N PRO A 158 24.29 12.94 -18.28
CA PRO A 158 23.43 11.84 -18.71
C PRO A 158 24.29 10.60 -18.94
N ASN A 159 24.25 9.57 -18.13
CA ASN A 159 24.88 8.26 -18.36
C ASN A 159 24.69 7.23 -17.24
N ASN A 160 23.57 7.18 -16.57
CA ASN A 160 23.35 6.35 -15.36
C ASN A 160 24.33 6.71 -14.22
N ILE A 161 24.69 7.97 -14.10
CA ILE A 161 25.48 8.49 -13.01
C ILE A 161 24.56 9.38 -12.19
N PHE A 162 24.51 9.11 -10.89
CA PHE A 162 23.82 9.94 -9.93
C PHE A 162 24.35 11.36 -9.99
N ASP A 163 23.48 12.28 -10.36
CA ASP A 163 23.75 13.69 -10.49
C ASP A 163 23.45 14.42 -9.21
N PHE A 164 24.47 15.02 -8.62
CA PHE A 164 24.39 15.73 -7.39
C PHE A 164 24.85 17.19 -7.55
N ASP A 165 23.97 18.14 -7.28
CA ASP A 165 24.29 19.55 -7.28
C ASP A 165 24.19 20.15 -5.85
N PRO A 166 25.31 20.25 -5.12
CA PRO A 166 25.32 20.78 -3.77
C PRO A 166 24.90 22.26 -3.68
N SER A 167 24.81 22.97 -4.82
CA SER A 167 24.43 24.39 -4.83
C SER A 167 22.93 24.60 -4.67
N ILE A 168 22.12 23.61 -5.01
CA ILE A 168 20.65 23.63 -4.85
C ILE A 168 20.19 22.91 -3.58
N GLY A 169 21.04 22.09 -2.97
CA GLY A 169 20.73 21.35 -1.75
C GLY A 169 19.72 20.22 -1.93
N ASN A 170 19.28 19.96 -3.16
CA ASN A 170 18.36 18.91 -3.54
C ASN A 170 18.64 18.49 -4.98
N ASP A 171 18.55 17.21 -5.26
CA ASP A 171 18.87 16.69 -6.58
C ASP A 171 17.64 16.49 -7.46
N ILE A 172 17.88 16.65 -8.77
CA ILE A 172 16.93 16.30 -9.81
C ILE A 172 16.63 14.80 -9.76
N ASP A 173 17.68 13.99 -9.55
CA ASP A 173 17.58 12.55 -9.45
C ASP A 173 16.88 12.08 -8.18
N GLY A 174 16.38 10.85 -8.24
CA GLY A 174 15.76 10.19 -7.12
C GLY A 174 14.24 10.35 -7.03
N VAL A 175 13.66 9.40 -6.32
CA VAL A 175 12.23 9.31 -6.02
C VAL A 175 12.03 9.36 -4.51
N ASP A 176 11.05 10.12 -4.05
CA ASP A 176 10.61 10.08 -2.66
C ASP A 176 9.89 8.74 -2.39
N LEU A 177 10.53 7.84 -1.69
CA LEU A 177 10.01 6.50 -1.39
C LEU A 177 8.69 6.56 -0.62
N ASN A 178 8.48 7.60 0.22
CA ASN A 178 7.22 7.82 0.93
C ASN A 178 6.16 8.56 0.07
N ARG A 179 6.33 8.57 -1.25
CA ARG A 179 5.36 9.01 -2.26
C ARG A 179 5.11 7.93 -3.32
N ASN A 180 5.84 6.82 -3.28
CA ASN A 180 5.85 5.80 -4.34
C ASN A 180 4.85 4.65 -4.12
N PHE A 181 4.08 4.67 -3.03
CA PHE A 181 3.07 3.64 -2.73
C PHE A 181 1.75 3.91 -3.45
N SER A 182 1.06 2.86 -3.89
CA SER A 182 -0.06 2.96 -4.84
C SER A 182 -1.31 3.68 -4.32
N PHE A 183 -1.51 3.77 -3.01
CA PHE A 183 -2.69 4.42 -2.47
C PHE A 183 -2.58 5.95 -2.59
N ASN A 184 -3.47 6.55 -3.35
CA ASN A 184 -3.45 7.98 -3.68
C ASN A 184 -2.16 8.48 -4.39
N TRP A 185 -1.41 7.59 -5.00
CA TRP A 185 -0.20 7.94 -5.72
C TRP A 185 -0.44 8.99 -6.83
N ALA A 186 -1.59 8.95 -7.50
CA ALA A 186 -1.94 9.90 -8.55
C ALA A 186 -1.82 11.36 -8.11
N PHE A 187 -2.07 11.63 -6.84
CA PHE A 187 -2.07 12.97 -6.25
C PHE A 187 -0.68 13.43 -5.74
N GLY A 188 0.35 12.62 -5.91
CA GLY A 188 1.72 12.98 -5.54
C GLY A 188 2.39 13.91 -6.57
N ASP A 189 3.47 14.53 -6.17
CA ASP A 189 4.17 15.53 -6.98
C ASP A 189 4.87 14.91 -8.20
N THR A 190 4.85 15.64 -9.30
CA THR A 190 5.40 15.22 -10.60
C THR A 190 6.62 16.04 -11.02
N PHE A 191 7.10 16.92 -10.16
CA PHE A 191 8.23 17.79 -10.46
C PHE A 191 9.54 16.99 -10.46
N LEU A 192 10.27 17.13 -11.57
CA LEU A 192 11.63 16.56 -11.75
C LEU A 192 12.70 17.63 -11.64
N GLU A 193 12.36 18.88 -11.93
CA GLU A 193 13.28 20.00 -11.94
C GLU A 193 12.75 21.14 -11.06
N PRO A 194 13.64 21.90 -10.40
CA PRO A 194 13.23 23.05 -9.61
C PRO A 194 12.58 24.09 -10.51
N ASP A 195 11.36 24.47 -10.20
CA ASP A 195 10.74 25.65 -10.79
C ASP A 195 11.40 26.90 -10.18
N ASN A 196 11.81 27.86 -11.02
CA ASN A 196 12.41 29.11 -10.60
C ASN A 196 11.50 29.97 -9.69
N SER A 197 10.23 29.66 -9.62
CA SER A 197 9.23 30.29 -8.76
C SER A 197 9.05 29.60 -7.42
N ASP A 198 9.65 28.42 -7.22
CA ASP A 198 9.32 27.57 -6.11
C ASP A 198 10.51 27.26 -5.21
N TYR A 199 10.19 26.87 -3.99
CA TYR A 199 11.18 26.40 -3.05
C TYR A 199 11.79 25.11 -3.55
N ALA A 200 13.10 24.97 -3.40
CA ALA A 200 13.85 23.76 -3.69
C ALA A 200 13.24 22.45 -3.12
N SER A 201 12.22 22.56 -2.28
CA SER A 201 11.55 21.44 -1.64
C SER A 201 10.54 20.68 -2.50
N HIS A 202 10.09 21.20 -3.64
CA HIS A 202 9.00 20.53 -4.39
C HIS A 202 9.44 19.27 -5.12
N TYR A 203 10.58 19.27 -5.78
CA TYR A 203 11.07 18.07 -6.44
C TYR A 203 11.66 17.03 -5.49
N ASP A 204 11.87 17.37 -4.23
CA ASP A 204 12.16 16.41 -3.16
C ASP A 204 11.02 15.41 -2.95
N TYR A 205 9.81 15.73 -3.39
CA TYR A 205 8.62 14.92 -3.21
C TYR A 205 8.19 14.18 -4.48
N TYR A 206 9.09 14.09 -5.48
CA TYR A 206 8.77 13.39 -6.72
C TYR A 206 8.35 11.93 -6.45
N LYS A 207 7.17 11.57 -6.94
CA LYS A 207 6.50 10.30 -6.66
C LYS A 207 6.95 9.11 -7.51
N GLY A 208 7.83 9.31 -8.49
CA GLY A 208 8.19 8.31 -9.50
C GLY A 208 7.21 8.28 -10.69
N GLU A 209 7.55 7.49 -11.71
CA GLU A 209 6.77 7.38 -12.97
C GLU A 209 5.48 6.58 -12.79
N GLU A 210 5.49 5.61 -11.89
CA GLU A 210 4.33 4.78 -11.55
C GLU A 210 4.40 4.35 -10.06
N PRO A 211 3.28 3.91 -9.48
CA PRO A 211 3.31 3.35 -8.13
C PRO A 211 4.21 2.14 -8.07
N PHE A 212 5.06 2.09 -7.04
CA PHE A 212 6.05 1.03 -6.89
C PHE A 212 7.03 0.95 -8.08
N SER A 213 7.43 2.11 -8.63
CA SER A 213 8.51 2.17 -9.60
C SER A 213 9.87 1.83 -8.98
N GLU A 214 10.02 2.04 -7.67
CA GLU A 214 11.26 1.86 -6.93
C GLU A 214 11.33 0.48 -6.27
N THR A 215 12.48 -0.18 -6.40
CA THR A 215 12.68 -1.54 -5.86
C THR A 215 12.65 -1.56 -4.34
N GLU A 216 13.04 -0.49 -3.66
CA GLU A 216 12.91 -0.31 -2.22
C GLU A 216 11.44 -0.32 -1.78
N ALA A 217 10.58 0.38 -2.51
CA ALA A 217 9.14 0.38 -2.24
C ALA A 217 8.50 -0.99 -2.53
N ILE A 218 8.97 -1.69 -3.58
CA ILE A 218 8.58 -3.06 -3.88
C ILE A 218 8.97 -4.01 -2.75
N ALA A 219 10.21 -3.92 -2.26
CA ALA A 219 10.71 -4.76 -1.17
C ALA A 219 9.86 -4.65 0.08
N LEU A 220 9.55 -3.43 0.52
CA LEU A 220 8.70 -3.20 1.69
C LEU A 220 7.25 -3.65 1.45
N ARG A 221 6.71 -3.42 0.24
CA ARG A 221 5.38 -3.91 -0.16
C ARG A 221 5.27 -5.41 -0.07
N ASP A 222 6.23 -6.13 -0.63
CA ASP A 222 6.20 -7.58 -0.73
C ASP A 222 6.35 -8.21 0.67
N LEU A 223 7.26 -7.69 1.49
CA LEU A 223 7.37 -8.08 2.89
C LEU A 223 6.04 -7.87 3.66
N ALA A 224 5.38 -6.73 3.44
CA ALA A 224 4.11 -6.43 4.10
C ALA A 224 2.96 -7.34 3.64
N LEU A 225 2.96 -7.77 2.37
CA LEU A 225 1.94 -8.67 1.82
C LEU A 225 2.15 -10.14 2.22
N GLU A 226 3.39 -10.51 2.54
CA GLU A 226 3.73 -11.86 3.02
C GLU A 226 3.52 -12.04 4.53
N ASN A 227 3.57 -10.94 5.28
CA ASN A 227 3.54 -10.97 6.72
C ASN A 227 2.41 -10.08 7.26
N ASP A 228 1.35 -10.64 7.79
CA ASP A 228 0.20 -9.92 8.33
C ASP A 228 0.59 -9.12 9.59
N PHE A 229 1.35 -8.03 9.43
CA PHE A 229 1.76 -7.17 10.52
C PHE A 229 0.56 -6.54 11.22
N VAL A 230 0.53 -6.60 12.55
CA VAL A 230 -0.52 -6.00 13.37
C VAL A 230 -0.24 -4.51 13.56
N PHE A 231 0.98 -4.19 13.99
CA PHE A 231 1.46 -2.84 14.17
C PHE A 231 2.79 -2.62 13.46
N SER A 232 3.03 -1.37 13.09
CA SER A 232 4.32 -0.92 12.56
C SER A 232 4.60 0.52 12.95
N ILE A 233 5.88 0.85 13.11
CA ILE A 233 6.38 2.24 13.11
C ILE A 233 7.33 2.38 11.93
N VAL A 234 7.13 3.44 11.15
CA VAL A 234 8.12 3.96 10.22
C VAL A 234 8.68 5.26 10.80
N TRP A 235 9.98 5.24 11.10
CA TRP A 235 10.66 6.38 11.69
C TRP A 235 11.02 7.40 10.62
N HIS A 236 10.74 8.63 10.92
CA HIS A 236 11.07 9.83 10.16
C HIS A 236 11.64 10.88 11.09
N SER A 237 12.20 11.95 10.54
CA SER A 237 12.51 13.18 11.24
C SER A 237 12.27 14.36 10.32
N SER A 238 12.30 15.59 10.82
CA SER A 238 11.92 16.77 10.03
C SER A 238 13.00 17.83 10.00
N ARG A 239 13.24 18.41 8.83
CA ARG A 239 14.11 19.57 8.66
C ARG A 239 13.62 20.80 9.41
N SER A 240 12.32 20.90 9.64
CA SER A 240 11.71 22.05 10.30
C SER A 240 10.94 21.62 11.54
N GLY A 241 11.01 22.38 12.60
CA GLY A 241 10.30 22.12 13.84
C GLY A 241 8.77 22.01 13.72
N ASN A 242 8.18 22.36 12.58
CA ASN A 242 6.74 22.29 12.36
C ASN A 242 6.21 20.84 12.35
N LEU A 243 7.01 19.87 11.91
CA LEU A 243 6.64 18.46 11.86
C LEU A 243 7.34 17.61 12.92
N SER A 244 8.36 18.15 13.58
CA SER A 244 9.13 17.45 14.62
C SER A 244 8.26 16.98 15.77
N GLU A 245 8.67 15.87 16.39
CA GLU A 245 8.07 15.31 17.61
C GLU A 245 6.56 15.04 17.47
N LYS A 246 6.19 14.45 16.33
CA LYS A 246 4.81 14.10 16.00
C LYS A 246 4.64 12.63 15.65
N VAL A 247 3.46 12.11 15.92
CA VAL A 247 3.02 10.78 15.55
C VAL A 247 1.86 10.89 14.59
N PHE A 248 2.05 10.44 13.35
CA PHE A 248 1.01 10.46 12.32
C PHE A 248 0.27 9.13 12.29
N THR A 249 -1.06 9.22 12.37
CA THR A 249 -1.96 8.11 12.07
C THR A 249 -2.33 8.13 10.58
N SER A 250 -3.05 7.10 10.12
CA SER A 250 -3.67 7.11 8.79
C SER A 250 -4.64 8.28 8.63
N TRP A 251 -5.09 8.50 7.43
CA TRP A 251 -5.66 9.73 6.91
C TRP A 251 -6.93 10.25 7.59
N LYS A 252 -7.00 11.56 7.68
CA LYS A 252 -8.21 12.37 7.78
C LYS A 252 -8.06 13.57 6.85
N TRP A 253 -8.75 13.57 5.72
CA TRP A 253 -8.63 14.63 4.73
C TRP A 253 -9.74 15.65 4.91
N GLU A 254 -9.37 16.85 5.35
CA GLU A 254 -10.22 18.04 5.39
C GLU A 254 -11.63 17.79 5.98
N ASP A 255 -11.71 17.04 7.04
CA ASP A 255 -12.97 16.67 7.72
C ASP A 255 -14.01 15.93 6.85
N VAL A 256 -13.65 15.59 5.60
CA VAL A 256 -14.56 14.96 4.63
C VAL A 256 -14.42 13.45 4.61
N LYS A 257 -13.19 12.94 4.77
CA LYS A 257 -12.90 11.50 4.79
C LYS A 257 -11.96 11.12 5.90
N GLU A 258 -12.38 10.14 6.63
CA GLU A 258 -11.58 9.52 7.68
C GLU A 258 -11.29 8.07 7.33
N SER A 259 -10.16 7.56 7.82
CA SER A 259 -9.93 6.13 7.78
C SER A 259 -10.95 5.42 8.68
N PRO A 260 -11.49 4.25 8.29
CA PRO A 260 -12.57 3.58 9.04
C PRO A 260 -12.27 3.29 10.51
N ASP A 261 -11.01 3.03 10.87
CA ASP A 261 -10.55 2.75 12.24
C ASP A 261 -9.82 3.96 12.88
N LEU A 262 -10.09 5.20 12.42
CA LEU A 262 -9.33 6.37 12.83
C LEU A 262 -9.34 6.60 14.34
N ASP A 263 -10.50 6.46 14.97
CA ASP A 263 -10.65 6.67 16.42
C ASP A 263 -9.80 5.68 17.22
N ILE A 264 -9.75 4.42 16.78
CA ILE A 264 -8.94 3.38 17.39
C ILE A 264 -7.46 3.69 17.21
N MET A 265 -7.03 4.01 15.97
CA MET A 265 -5.65 4.38 15.68
C MET A 265 -5.21 5.59 16.50
N LYS A 266 -6.09 6.62 16.58
CA LYS A 266 -5.82 7.82 17.37
C LYS A 266 -5.68 7.50 18.84
N SER A 267 -6.58 6.69 19.42
CA SER A 267 -6.53 6.30 20.83
C SER A 267 -5.20 5.60 21.18
N ILE A 268 -4.71 4.73 20.28
CA ILE A 268 -3.41 4.07 20.43
C ILE A 268 -2.26 5.08 20.29
N ALA A 269 -2.33 5.96 19.30
CA ALA A 269 -1.33 7.02 19.08
C ALA A 269 -1.26 7.99 20.27
N ASP A 270 -2.40 8.42 20.81
CA ASP A 270 -2.49 9.27 22.00
C ASP A 270 -1.76 8.62 23.19
N HIS A 271 -1.89 7.30 23.35
CA HIS A 271 -1.24 6.60 24.44
C HIS A 271 0.28 6.55 24.27
N PHE A 272 0.78 6.01 23.15
CA PHE A 272 2.23 5.82 23.03
C PHE A 272 2.99 7.13 22.76
N SER A 273 2.36 8.14 22.11
CA SER A 273 2.97 9.47 22.00
C SER A 273 3.17 10.11 23.37
N GLY A 274 2.25 9.85 24.32
CA GLY A 274 2.39 10.23 25.72
C GLY A 274 3.58 9.56 26.44
N LEU A 275 4.14 8.49 25.91
CA LEU A 275 5.33 7.81 26.42
C LEU A 275 6.65 8.38 25.89
N ILE A 276 6.59 9.26 24.88
CA ILE A 276 7.78 9.86 24.27
C ILE A 276 7.86 11.34 24.69
N PRO A 277 8.71 11.70 25.67
CA PRO A 277 8.94 13.08 26.04
C PRO A 277 9.54 13.88 24.87
N THR A 278 9.17 15.15 24.75
CA THR A 278 9.84 16.09 23.84
C THR A 278 11.28 16.30 24.26
N GLU A 279 12.14 16.78 23.36
CA GLU A 279 13.56 17.02 23.60
C GLU A 279 13.80 17.99 24.76
N ASP A 280 12.97 19.01 24.86
CA ASP A 280 13.02 19.98 25.96
C ASP A 280 12.43 19.45 27.28
N GLY A 281 11.84 18.26 27.28
CA GLY A 281 11.24 17.62 28.44
C GLY A 281 9.98 18.32 28.99
N THR A 282 9.43 19.28 28.27
CA THR A 282 8.27 20.06 28.75
C THR A 282 6.92 19.44 28.38
N SER A 283 6.90 18.52 27.41
CA SER A 283 5.68 17.88 26.87
C SER A 283 6.00 16.45 26.40
N THR A 284 5.06 15.87 25.68
CA THR A 284 5.23 14.61 24.93
C THR A 284 4.90 14.83 23.46
N TYR A 285 5.24 13.85 22.63
CA TYR A 285 4.95 13.90 21.19
C TYR A 285 3.47 14.12 20.93
N LEU A 286 3.16 14.81 19.81
CA LEU A 286 1.79 15.17 19.45
C LEU A 286 1.24 14.19 18.40
N PRO A 287 0.14 13.46 18.68
CA PRO A 287 -0.54 12.67 17.67
C PRO A 287 -1.31 13.56 16.69
N VAL A 288 -1.14 13.29 15.40
CA VAL A 288 -1.74 14.04 14.29
C VAL A 288 -2.23 13.08 13.20
N PHE A 289 -3.06 13.57 12.31
CA PHE A 289 -3.56 12.79 11.18
C PHE A 289 -2.74 13.04 9.90
N SER A 290 -2.64 12.04 9.04
CA SER A 290 -2.15 12.24 7.68
C SER A 290 -3.17 13.09 6.90
N GLY A 291 -2.80 14.34 6.61
CA GLY A 291 -3.67 15.33 5.96
C GLY A 291 -3.52 15.40 4.44
N SER A 292 -2.50 14.76 3.85
CA SER A 292 -2.24 14.82 2.40
C SER A 292 -2.39 13.45 1.73
N ARG A 293 -2.85 13.47 0.48
CA ARG A 293 -3.12 12.30 -0.37
C ARG A 293 -2.03 12.21 -1.43
N ASN A 294 -0.98 11.46 -1.19
CA ASN A 294 0.17 11.46 -2.10
C ASN A 294 1.07 10.23 -1.99
N GLY A 295 0.50 9.03 -1.90
CA GLY A 295 1.27 7.79 -2.03
C GLY A 295 2.11 7.40 -0.80
N LYS A 296 1.64 7.71 0.41
CA LYS A 296 2.38 7.46 1.66
C LYS A 296 2.35 5.99 2.08
N ILE A 297 3.45 5.55 2.69
CA ILE A 297 3.65 4.20 3.21
C ILE A 297 2.57 3.81 4.22
N HIS A 298 2.40 4.59 5.30
CA HIS A 298 1.50 4.24 6.41
C HIS A 298 0.03 4.23 6.00
N ASP A 299 -0.39 5.11 5.08
CA ASP A 299 -1.75 5.08 4.53
C ASP A 299 -1.98 3.82 3.68
N TRP A 300 -0.98 3.41 2.88
CA TRP A 300 -1.05 2.19 2.08
C TRP A 300 -1.07 0.93 2.96
N PHE A 301 -0.24 0.86 4.00
CA PHE A 301 -0.19 -0.26 4.93
C PHE A 301 -1.57 -0.52 5.54
N TYR A 302 -2.17 0.52 6.11
CA TYR A 302 -3.50 0.39 6.69
C TYR A 302 -4.55 0.01 5.64
N LYS A 303 -4.60 0.73 4.52
CA LYS A 303 -5.58 0.49 3.46
C LYS A 303 -5.49 -0.95 2.92
N THR A 304 -4.27 -1.44 2.67
CA THR A 304 -4.06 -2.69 1.94
C THR A 304 -3.95 -3.91 2.85
N THR A 305 -3.19 -3.84 3.93
CA THR A 305 -2.92 -4.99 4.81
C THR A 305 -3.75 -4.98 6.10
N GLY A 306 -4.17 -3.83 6.55
CA GLY A 306 -4.82 -3.65 7.85
C GLY A 306 -3.87 -3.39 9.00
N CYS A 307 -2.59 -3.37 8.73
CA CYS A 307 -1.58 -2.99 9.72
C CYS A 307 -1.78 -1.53 10.16
N PHE A 308 -1.86 -1.30 11.45
CA PHE A 308 -1.82 0.06 11.99
C PHE A 308 -0.37 0.52 12.02
N GLN A 309 0.07 1.13 10.90
CA GLN A 309 1.39 1.72 10.81
C GLN A 309 1.34 3.20 11.17
N TYR A 310 2.23 3.60 12.07
CA TYR A 310 2.42 4.97 12.49
C TYR A 310 3.71 5.54 11.90
N LEU A 311 3.63 6.76 11.37
CA LEU A 311 4.81 7.53 10.99
C LEU A 311 5.19 8.41 12.17
N VAL A 312 6.42 8.29 12.65
CA VAL A 312 6.91 9.05 13.80
C VAL A 312 8.05 9.97 13.38
N GLU A 313 7.81 11.26 13.47
CA GLU A 313 8.82 12.33 13.25
C GLU A 313 9.61 12.51 14.53
N CYS A 314 10.75 11.83 14.64
CA CYS A 314 11.55 11.81 15.86
C CYS A 314 12.57 12.95 15.93
N GLY A 315 12.85 13.41 17.14
CA GLY A 315 13.79 14.50 17.40
C GLY A 315 13.33 15.86 16.87
N THR A 316 14.18 16.85 16.98
CA THR A 316 13.93 18.23 16.57
C THR A 316 14.64 18.63 15.27
N ALA A 317 15.52 17.78 14.77
CA ALA A 317 16.25 17.93 13.51
C ALA A 317 16.61 16.56 12.93
N ASN A 318 16.82 16.48 11.61
CA ASN A 318 17.23 15.25 10.92
C ASN A 318 18.59 14.75 11.41
N LEU A 319 19.52 15.66 11.60
CA LEU A 319 20.84 15.39 12.16
C LEU A 319 20.97 16.08 13.52
N GLN A 320 21.13 15.30 14.55
CA GLN A 320 21.39 15.82 15.89
C GLN A 320 22.86 16.26 16.00
N PRO A 321 23.16 17.36 16.72
CA PRO A 321 24.48 18.00 16.71
C PRO A 321 25.57 17.20 17.43
N ASP A 322 25.21 16.28 18.31
CA ASP A 322 26.17 15.51 19.11
C ASP A 322 25.61 14.17 19.60
N SER A 323 26.51 13.26 19.95
CA SER A 323 26.18 11.91 20.40
C SER A 323 25.28 11.88 21.65
N LEU A 324 25.36 12.87 22.55
CA LEU A 324 24.52 12.88 23.77
C LEU A 324 23.06 13.09 23.43
N LEU A 325 22.79 13.99 22.47
CA LEU A 325 21.42 14.25 22.03
C LEU A 325 20.87 13.09 21.19
N ILE A 326 21.72 12.45 20.39
CA ILE A 326 21.38 11.21 19.67
C ILE A 326 20.93 10.14 20.67
N GLU A 327 21.74 9.83 21.67
CA GLU A 327 21.42 8.84 22.73
C GLU A 327 20.16 9.21 23.52
N ASN A 328 19.96 10.49 23.79
CA ASN A 328 18.76 10.97 24.46
C ASN A 328 17.51 10.70 23.60
N THR A 329 17.56 11.01 22.28
CA THR A 329 16.45 10.78 21.36
C THR A 329 16.14 9.28 21.21
N ILE A 330 17.16 8.43 21.11
CA ILE A 330 17.01 6.96 21.10
C ILE A 330 16.28 6.49 22.37
N SER A 331 16.79 6.88 23.53
CA SER A 331 16.22 6.45 24.82
C SER A 331 14.76 6.86 24.99
N ARG A 332 14.41 8.10 24.59
CA ARG A 332 13.02 8.61 24.67
C ARG A 332 12.07 7.90 23.72
N SER A 333 12.55 7.42 22.57
CA SER A 333 11.72 6.85 21.49
C SER A 333 11.36 5.38 21.70
N LYS A 334 12.21 4.61 22.35
CA LYS A 334 12.03 3.15 22.57
C LYS A 334 10.70 2.75 23.22
N PRO A 335 10.17 3.45 24.25
CA PRO A 335 8.90 3.08 24.87
C PRO A 335 7.73 2.93 23.92
N ALA A 336 7.71 3.66 22.79
CA ALA A 336 6.68 3.54 21.79
C ALA A 336 6.64 2.15 21.12
N MET A 337 7.81 1.64 20.73
CA MET A 337 7.92 0.31 20.11
C MET A 337 7.56 -0.79 21.10
N ILE A 338 8.07 -0.69 22.34
CA ILE A 338 7.77 -1.65 23.41
C ILE A 338 6.26 -1.68 23.69
N TYR A 339 5.62 -0.53 23.78
CA TYR A 339 4.16 -0.46 23.99
C TYR A 339 3.38 -1.16 22.88
N LEU A 340 3.73 -0.95 21.60
CA LEU A 340 3.03 -1.60 20.49
C LEU A 340 3.24 -3.12 20.51
N MET A 341 4.43 -3.58 20.87
CA MET A 341 4.71 -5.02 21.09
C MET A 341 3.87 -5.59 22.23
N ASP A 342 3.86 -4.93 23.39
CA ASP A 342 3.05 -5.32 24.55
C ASP A 342 1.55 -5.37 24.19
N ARG A 343 1.06 -4.34 23.48
CA ARG A 343 -0.34 -4.29 23.06
C ARG A 343 -0.69 -5.43 22.09
N THR A 344 0.24 -5.82 21.24
CA THR A 344 0.02 -6.89 20.26
C THR A 344 -0.28 -8.23 20.94
N ILE A 345 0.39 -8.54 22.05
CA ILE A 345 0.21 -9.79 22.81
C ILE A 345 -0.65 -9.63 24.06
N GLY A 346 -1.10 -8.42 24.36
CA GLY A 346 -1.90 -8.14 25.56
C GLY A 346 -1.10 -8.19 26.86
N TYR A 347 0.17 -7.90 26.80
CA TYR A 347 1.05 -7.84 27.95
C TYR A 347 1.24 -6.40 28.43
N ASN A 348 0.99 -6.13 29.70
CA ASN A 348 1.10 -4.78 30.32
C ASN A 348 0.37 -3.64 29.61
N ALA A 349 -0.51 -3.93 28.66
CA ALA A 349 -1.24 -2.94 27.89
C ALA A 349 -2.71 -3.33 27.70
N ASN A 350 -3.57 -2.35 27.53
CA ASN A 350 -4.92 -2.60 27.04
C ASN A 350 -4.84 -3.24 25.66
N ALA A 351 -5.41 -4.43 25.51
CA ALA A 351 -5.29 -5.23 24.31
C ALA A 351 -6.65 -5.54 23.70
N SER A 352 -7.49 -4.51 23.57
CA SER A 352 -8.78 -4.69 22.91
C SER A 352 -8.57 -5.12 21.48
N GLN A 353 -8.78 -6.40 21.22
CA GLN A 353 -8.69 -7.03 19.91
C GLN A 353 -9.46 -8.35 19.87
N ILE A 354 -9.86 -8.74 18.68
CA ILE A 354 -10.47 -10.04 18.41
C ILE A 354 -9.53 -10.81 17.49
N THR A 355 -9.27 -12.07 17.83
CA THR A 355 -8.55 -13.02 17.00
C THR A 355 -9.31 -14.33 16.92
N GLY A 356 -8.99 -15.17 15.98
CA GLY A 356 -9.54 -16.52 15.87
C GLY A 356 -9.03 -17.22 14.62
N ILE A 357 -9.29 -18.51 14.51
CA ILE A 357 -9.02 -19.29 13.31
C ILE A 357 -10.35 -19.59 12.63
N VAL A 358 -10.35 -19.48 11.31
CA VAL A 358 -11.47 -19.93 10.48
C VAL A 358 -11.20 -21.36 10.04
N TYR A 359 -12.11 -22.27 10.37
CA TYR A 359 -12.00 -23.71 10.06
C TYR A 359 -13.08 -24.17 9.07
N ASP A 360 -12.74 -25.14 8.26
CA ASP A 360 -13.71 -25.98 7.57
C ASP A 360 -14.43 -26.88 8.59
N ASN A 361 -15.73 -26.76 8.70
CA ASN A 361 -16.55 -27.49 9.68
C ASN A 361 -16.54 -29.02 9.48
N ASN A 362 -16.30 -29.50 8.26
CA ASN A 362 -16.30 -30.92 7.94
C ASN A 362 -14.94 -31.59 8.21
N THR A 363 -13.85 -30.87 7.89
CA THR A 363 -12.48 -31.42 7.95
C THR A 363 -11.71 -30.97 9.18
N GLY A 364 -12.11 -29.87 9.82
CA GLY A 364 -11.40 -29.23 10.90
C GLY A 364 -10.09 -28.55 10.47
N GLN A 365 -9.85 -28.42 9.15
CA GLN A 365 -8.65 -27.75 8.66
C GLN A 365 -8.84 -26.23 8.64
N PRO A 366 -7.78 -25.45 8.90
CA PRO A 366 -7.84 -23.99 8.81
C PRO A 366 -8.07 -23.55 7.35
N ILE A 367 -8.81 -22.46 7.18
CA ILE A 367 -9.12 -21.87 5.87
C ILE A 367 -8.28 -20.61 5.71
N GLU A 368 -7.30 -20.67 4.82
CA GLU A 368 -6.51 -19.53 4.37
C GLU A 368 -7.32 -18.61 3.46
N ARG A 369 -7.07 -17.32 3.51
CA ARG A 369 -7.65 -16.27 2.65
C ARG A 369 -9.18 -16.11 2.79
N ALA A 370 -9.78 -16.59 3.87
CA ALA A 370 -11.14 -16.23 4.21
C ALA A 370 -11.22 -14.73 4.50
N ILE A 371 -12.20 -14.06 3.90
CA ILE A 371 -12.46 -12.64 4.12
C ILE A 371 -13.11 -12.48 5.50
N VAL A 372 -12.58 -11.59 6.32
CA VAL A 372 -13.08 -11.29 7.67
C VAL A 372 -13.44 -9.80 7.74
N GLU A 373 -14.71 -9.51 7.67
CA GLU A 373 -15.27 -8.16 7.66
C GLU A 373 -15.89 -7.84 9.01
N ILE A 374 -15.52 -6.71 9.61
CA ILE A 374 -16.21 -6.14 10.78
C ILE A 374 -17.22 -5.14 10.24
N LEU A 375 -18.50 -5.41 10.42
CA LEU A 375 -19.56 -4.64 9.78
C LEU A 375 -19.54 -3.16 10.19
N GLU A 376 -19.25 -2.89 11.46
CA GLU A 376 -19.18 -1.55 12.05
C GLU A 376 -17.95 -0.75 11.61
N HIS A 377 -16.90 -1.44 11.11
CA HIS A 377 -15.63 -0.89 10.65
C HIS A 377 -15.32 -1.27 9.20
N SER A 378 -16.35 -1.60 8.45
CA SER A 378 -16.20 -1.87 7.03
C SER A 378 -16.15 -0.56 6.24
N GLY A 379 -15.29 -0.52 5.27
CA GLY A 379 -15.21 0.58 4.32
C GLY A 379 -14.78 0.05 2.97
N SER A 380 -15.51 0.38 1.92
CA SER A 380 -15.18 -0.07 0.56
C SER A 380 -13.84 0.48 0.05
N ILE A 381 -13.24 1.42 0.78
CA ILE A 381 -11.86 1.91 0.52
C ILE A 381 -10.81 0.86 0.92
N LEU A 382 -11.07 0.08 1.96
CA LEU A 382 -10.13 -0.90 2.46
C LEU A 382 -10.08 -2.14 1.55
N ASP A 383 -8.90 -2.70 1.34
CA ASP A 383 -8.82 -4.05 0.77
C ASP A 383 -9.38 -5.06 1.80
N PRO A 384 -10.07 -6.12 1.36
CA PRO A 384 -10.62 -7.11 2.28
C PRO A 384 -9.55 -7.71 3.18
N ARG A 385 -9.79 -7.70 4.49
CA ARG A 385 -8.94 -8.40 5.47
C ARG A 385 -9.16 -9.89 5.33
N LYS A 386 -8.08 -10.67 5.31
CA LYS A 386 -8.11 -12.10 5.06
C LYS A 386 -7.40 -12.86 6.16
N THR A 387 -7.79 -14.12 6.34
CA THR A 387 -7.02 -15.05 7.16
C THR A 387 -5.69 -15.38 6.50
N ASN A 388 -4.66 -15.58 7.33
CA ASN A 388 -3.34 -16.03 6.89
C ASN A 388 -3.31 -17.54 6.58
N GLU A 389 -2.13 -18.08 6.35
CA GLU A 389 -1.86 -19.51 6.06
C GLU A 389 -2.29 -20.47 7.18
N PHE A 390 -2.43 -19.97 8.42
CA PHE A 390 -2.94 -20.73 9.56
C PHE A 390 -4.46 -20.59 9.73
N GLY A 391 -5.16 -19.94 8.80
CA GLY A 391 -6.56 -19.59 8.95
C GLY A 391 -6.82 -18.50 9.99
N ARG A 392 -5.77 -17.86 10.50
CA ARG A 392 -5.83 -16.88 11.59
C ARG A 392 -6.24 -15.51 11.06
N TYR A 393 -7.11 -14.83 11.81
CA TYR A 393 -7.38 -13.40 11.67
C TYR A 393 -7.11 -12.66 12.97
N ARG A 394 -6.73 -11.38 12.85
CA ARG A 394 -6.53 -10.46 13.98
C ARG A 394 -7.14 -9.11 13.63
N ARG A 395 -7.96 -8.56 14.52
CA ARG A 395 -8.61 -7.26 14.34
C ARG A 395 -8.46 -6.43 15.62
N ILE A 396 -7.77 -5.30 15.50
CA ILE A 396 -7.66 -4.32 16.57
C ILE A 396 -8.98 -3.54 16.61
N LEU A 397 -9.60 -3.47 17.77
CA LEU A 397 -10.90 -2.86 17.96
C LEU A 397 -10.94 -2.18 19.33
N ASP A 398 -11.84 -1.22 19.51
CA ASP A 398 -12.18 -0.72 20.84
C ASP A 398 -13.08 -1.71 21.60
N VAL A 399 -13.30 -1.44 22.87
CA VAL A 399 -14.25 -2.22 23.68
C VAL A 399 -15.64 -2.07 23.10
N GLY A 400 -16.27 -3.19 22.76
CA GLY A 400 -17.59 -3.15 22.15
C GLY A 400 -18.07 -4.52 21.70
N THR A 401 -19.29 -4.54 21.18
CA THR A 401 -19.86 -5.71 20.51
C THR A 401 -19.88 -5.46 19.03
N TYR A 402 -19.33 -6.40 18.28
CA TYR A 402 -19.13 -6.29 16.83
C TYR A 402 -19.77 -7.44 16.09
N THR A 403 -20.18 -7.17 14.86
CA THR A 403 -20.67 -8.15 13.91
C THR A 403 -19.57 -8.51 12.93
N ILE A 404 -19.12 -9.77 12.97
CA ILE A 404 -18.11 -10.29 12.03
C ILE A 404 -18.82 -11.08 10.95
N ILE A 405 -18.55 -10.76 9.67
CA ILE A 405 -18.97 -11.53 8.52
C ILE A 405 -17.74 -12.24 7.95
N ILE A 406 -17.83 -13.57 7.81
CA ILE A 406 -16.73 -14.38 7.31
C ILE A 406 -17.20 -15.07 6.04
N LYS A 407 -16.37 -14.93 5.00
CA LYS A 407 -16.63 -15.48 3.67
C LYS A 407 -15.39 -16.19 3.13
N ALA A 408 -15.59 -17.35 2.53
CA ALA A 408 -14.50 -18.07 1.86
C ALA A 408 -14.97 -18.73 0.57
N LYS A 409 -14.06 -18.87 -0.38
CA LYS A 409 -14.37 -19.52 -1.66
C LYS A 409 -14.80 -20.97 -1.44
N GLY A 410 -16.02 -21.30 -1.84
CA GLY A 410 -16.58 -22.66 -1.70
C GLY A 410 -17.28 -22.91 -0.37
N TYR A 411 -17.52 -21.89 0.43
CA TYR A 411 -18.22 -21.98 1.71
C TYR A 411 -19.42 -21.03 1.76
N LEU A 412 -20.35 -21.34 2.65
CA LEU A 412 -21.46 -20.45 2.98
C LEU A 412 -20.96 -19.33 3.89
N ASP A 413 -21.43 -18.11 3.66
CA ASP A 413 -21.15 -16.96 4.50
C ASP A 413 -21.63 -17.19 5.93
N LYS A 414 -20.83 -16.75 6.90
CA LYS A 414 -21.19 -16.85 8.32
C LYS A 414 -21.06 -15.52 9.03
N GLN A 415 -22.12 -15.17 9.74
CA GLN A 415 -22.17 -13.99 10.59
C GLN A 415 -22.12 -14.40 12.06
N VAL A 416 -21.25 -13.76 12.85
CA VAL A 416 -21.10 -13.98 14.29
C VAL A 416 -21.04 -12.65 15.03
N SER A 417 -21.59 -12.63 16.25
CA SER A 417 -21.45 -11.48 17.16
C SER A 417 -20.36 -11.77 18.18
N VAL A 418 -19.43 -10.84 18.36
CA VAL A 418 -18.27 -11.01 19.24
C VAL A 418 -18.09 -9.75 20.09
N VAL A 419 -17.63 -9.95 21.33
CA VAL A 419 -17.35 -8.85 22.27
C VAL A 419 -15.84 -8.66 22.39
N ALA A 420 -15.35 -7.46 22.05
CA ALA A 420 -13.99 -7.04 22.35
C ALA A 420 -13.92 -6.48 23.77
N ASN A 421 -12.99 -6.98 24.56
CA ASN A 421 -12.80 -6.61 25.96
C ASN A 421 -11.57 -5.72 26.15
N ASN A 422 -11.58 -4.88 27.17
CA ASN A 422 -10.51 -3.89 27.39
C ASN A 422 -9.16 -4.51 27.83
N SER A 423 -9.20 -5.63 28.54
CA SER A 423 -8.04 -6.17 29.25
C SER A 423 -7.52 -7.50 28.68
N SER A 424 -8.10 -7.99 27.61
CA SER A 424 -7.72 -9.29 27.04
C SER A 424 -8.03 -9.38 25.56
N ILE A 425 -7.21 -10.19 24.90
CA ILE A 425 -7.46 -10.62 23.51
C ILE A 425 -8.66 -11.58 23.55
N THR A 426 -9.70 -11.27 22.78
CA THR A 426 -10.87 -12.15 22.63
C THR A 426 -10.59 -13.17 21.53
N ASN A 427 -10.54 -14.45 21.86
CA ASN A 427 -10.44 -15.52 20.88
C ASN A 427 -11.84 -15.96 20.42
N ASN A 428 -12.06 -16.01 19.10
CA ASN A 428 -13.32 -16.39 18.47
C ASN A 428 -13.07 -17.23 17.21
N ASP A 429 -12.91 -18.54 17.38
CA ASP A 429 -12.77 -19.45 16.26
C ASP A 429 -14.11 -19.65 15.54
N VAL A 430 -14.09 -19.74 14.22
CA VAL A 430 -15.28 -19.82 13.39
C VAL A 430 -15.19 -21.00 12.42
N TYR A 431 -16.25 -21.81 12.36
CA TYR A 431 -16.36 -22.97 11.50
C TYR A 431 -17.31 -22.65 10.35
N LEU A 432 -16.84 -22.77 9.11
CA LEU A 432 -17.65 -22.56 7.90
C LEU A 432 -18.15 -23.89 7.34
N ASP A 433 -19.40 -23.89 6.91
CA ASP A 433 -19.98 -25.00 6.20
C ASP A 433 -19.69 -24.87 4.70
N GLN A 434 -19.33 -25.98 4.06
CA GLN A 434 -19.11 -26.02 2.62
C GLN A 434 -20.40 -25.66 1.86
N ALA A 435 -20.28 -24.85 0.83
CA ALA A 435 -21.39 -24.49 -0.02
C ALA A 435 -21.86 -25.71 -0.85
N PRO A 436 -23.17 -25.91 -1.05
CA PRO A 436 -23.66 -26.92 -1.96
C PRO A 436 -23.08 -26.76 -3.37
N ILE A 437 -22.86 -27.88 -4.05
CA ILE A 437 -22.39 -27.88 -5.44
C ILE A 437 -23.58 -27.98 -6.37
N TYR A 438 -23.62 -27.10 -7.37
CA TYR A 438 -24.64 -27.11 -8.41
C TYR A 438 -24.02 -27.12 -9.79
N ASP A 439 -24.75 -27.64 -10.76
CA ASP A 439 -24.33 -27.68 -12.15
C ASP A 439 -24.84 -26.46 -12.90
N LEU A 440 -23.90 -25.74 -13.51
CA LEU A 440 -24.13 -24.67 -14.46
C LEU A 440 -23.86 -25.21 -15.87
N ALA A 441 -24.90 -25.44 -16.66
CA ALA A 441 -24.77 -25.81 -18.05
C ALA A 441 -24.92 -24.55 -18.95
N LEU A 442 -23.89 -24.26 -19.73
CA LEU A 442 -23.90 -23.22 -20.76
C LEU A 442 -24.01 -23.86 -22.13
N THR A 443 -25.11 -23.62 -22.82
CA THR A 443 -25.30 -24.11 -24.20
C THR A 443 -24.90 -23.02 -25.17
N LEU A 444 -23.77 -23.20 -25.88
CA LEU A 444 -23.32 -22.29 -26.91
C LEU A 444 -23.92 -22.68 -28.26
N ALA A 445 -24.69 -21.77 -28.82
CA ALA A 445 -25.24 -21.87 -30.16
C ALA A 445 -24.88 -20.57 -30.94
N GLY A 446 -24.47 -20.70 -32.18
CA GLY A 446 -24.15 -19.59 -33.06
C GLY A 446 -24.67 -19.79 -34.46
N GLU A 447 -24.86 -18.69 -35.19
CA GLU A 447 -25.28 -18.73 -36.59
C GLU A 447 -24.20 -19.25 -37.54
N SER A 448 -22.93 -19.25 -37.10
CA SER A 448 -21.81 -19.83 -37.85
C SER A 448 -20.98 -20.76 -36.97
N SER A 449 -21.15 -22.06 -37.20
CA SER A 449 -20.54 -23.16 -36.44
C SER A 449 -19.00 -23.24 -36.49
N ASP A 450 -18.35 -22.51 -37.37
CA ASP A 450 -16.92 -22.66 -37.66
C ASP A 450 -16.00 -21.77 -36.82
N ILE A 451 -16.57 -20.85 -36.00
CA ILE A 451 -15.82 -19.80 -35.27
C ILE A 451 -15.59 -20.18 -33.78
N PHE A 452 -16.33 -21.17 -33.26
CA PHE A 452 -16.38 -21.44 -31.82
C PHE A 452 -15.65 -22.72 -31.41
N THR A 453 -14.43 -22.94 -31.88
CA THR A 453 -13.74 -24.20 -31.59
C THR A 453 -13.03 -24.23 -30.24
N ASP A 454 -12.68 -23.13 -29.62
CA ASP A 454 -12.09 -23.08 -28.27
C ASP A 454 -12.24 -21.65 -27.70
N LEU A 455 -13.37 -21.38 -27.06
CA LEU A 455 -13.66 -20.09 -26.49
C LEU A 455 -13.22 -20.03 -25.02
N GLU A 456 -12.34 -19.11 -24.70
CA GLU A 456 -12.03 -18.77 -23.30
C GLU A 456 -13.08 -17.83 -22.75
N GLY A 457 -13.68 -18.19 -21.62
CA GLY A 457 -14.53 -17.33 -20.83
C GLY A 457 -14.01 -17.19 -19.41
N VAL A 458 -14.69 -16.39 -18.60
CA VAL A 458 -14.34 -16.25 -17.18
C VAL A 458 -15.58 -16.28 -16.30
N LEU A 459 -15.44 -16.96 -15.17
CA LEU A 459 -16.35 -16.86 -14.04
C LEU A 459 -15.73 -15.93 -13.01
N ARG A 460 -16.44 -14.86 -12.69
CA ARG A 460 -16.02 -13.89 -11.68
C ARG A 460 -16.91 -14.01 -10.45
N THR A 461 -16.28 -14.02 -9.27
CA THR A 461 -16.93 -13.95 -7.96
C THR A 461 -16.26 -12.85 -7.12
N GLU A 462 -16.73 -12.62 -5.91
CA GLU A 462 -16.03 -11.74 -4.95
C GLU A 462 -14.63 -12.25 -4.58
N PHE A 463 -14.37 -13.56 -4.73
CA PHE A 463 -13.07 -14.18 -4.44
C PHE A 463 -12.06 -14.12 -5.61
N GLY A 464 -12.47 -13.67 -6.77
CA GLY A 464 -11.62 -13.51 -7.94
C GLY A 464 -12.21 -14.06 -9.23
N ILE A 465 -11.32 -14.32 -10.20
CA ILE A 465 -11.65 -14.73 -11.55
C ILE A 465 -11.15 -16.17 -11.76
N THR A 466 -12.01 -17.03 -12.32
CA THR A 466 -11.66 -18.39 -12.74
C THR A 466 -11.86 -18.48 -14.25
N PRO A 467 -10.81 -18.77 -15.05
CA PRO A 467 -10.96 -19.01 -16.49
C PRO A 467 -11.75 -20.30 -16.73
N ILE A 468 -12.56 -20.31 -17.78
CA ILE A 468 -13.30 -21.48 -18.27
C ILE A 468 -13.07 -21.65 -19.75
N GLN A 469 -13.01 -22.92 -20.20
CA GLN A 469 -12.95 -23.27 -21.60
C GLN A 469 -14.32 -23.73 -22.06
N LEU A 470 -14.76 -23.25 -23.21
CA LEU A 470 -16.07 -23.49 -23.78
C LEU A 470 -15.92 -23.95 -25.22
N SER A 471 -16.74 -24.93 -25.58
CA SER A 471 -16.88 -25.39 -26.96
C SER A 471 -18.33 -25.31 -27.40
N LEU A 472 -18.58 -25.44 -28.71
CA LEU A 472 -19.92 -25.45 -29.27
C LEU A 472 -20.74 -26.58 -28.63
N GLY A 473 -22.01 -26.29 -28.29
CA GLY A 473 -22.90 -27.20 -27.58
C GLY A 473 -22.94 -26.98 -26.08
N VAL A 474 -23.18 -28.00 -25.32
CA VAL A 474 -23.38 -27.93 -23.85
C VAL A 474 -22.05 -28.06 -23.11
N ASN A 475 -21.73 -27.07 -22.29
CA ASN A 475 -20.57 -27.05 -21.39
C ASN A 475 -21.09 -27.03 -19.95
N THR A 476 -20.75 -28.02 -19.15
CA THR A 476 -21.25 -28.15 -17.77
C THR A 476 -20.13 -27.94 -16.78
N PHE A 477 -20.37 -27.09 -15.77
CA PHE A 477 -19.47 -26.78 -14.68
C PHE A 477 -20.13 -27.06 -13.35
N SER A 478 -19.54 -27.94 -12.55
CA SER A 478 -20.01 -28.19 -11.17
C SER A 478 -19.33 -27.18 -10.25
N LEU A 479 -20.09 -26.23 -9.68
CA LEU A 479 -19.62 -25.06 -8.98
C LEU A 479 -20.28 -24.92 -7.60
N PRO A 480 -19.59 -24.38 -6.59
CA PRO A 480 -20.20 -24.04 -5.32
C PRO A 480 -21.30 -22.99 -5.49
N ALA A 481 -22.33 -23.06 -4.67
CA ALA A 481 -23.33 -22.00 -4.56
C ALA A 481 -22.64 -20.65 -4.30
N ASN A 482 -22.90 -19.67 -5.15
CA ASN A 482 -22.34 -18.31 -5.05
C ASN A 482 -22.97 -17.37 -6.10
N ASP A 483 -22.68 -16.09 -5.99
CA ASP A 483 -22.94 -15.11 -7.00
C ASP A 483 -21.83 -15.14 -8.07
N TYR A 484 -22.22 -15.46 -9.29
CA TYR A 484 -21.31 -15.52 -10.44
C TYR A 484 -21.62 -14.43 -11.45
N GLN A 485 -20.59 -13.85 -12.00
CA GLN A 485 -20.62 -13.08 -13.23
C GLN A 485 -19.89 -13.88 -14.29
N ILE A 486 -20.65 -14.36 -15.29
CA ILE A 486 -20.12 -15.11 -16.42
C ILE A 486 -19.81 -14.11 -17.52
N ILE A 487 -18.58 -14.09 -18.01
CA ILE A 487 -18.13 -13.17 -19.05
C ILE A 487 -17.50 -14.00 -20.16
N LEU A 488 -18.03 -13.89 -21.36
CA LEU A 488 -17.43 -14.44 -22.55
C LEU A 488 -16.75 -13.31 -23.33
N PRO A 489 -15.51 -13.52 -23.79
CA PRO A 489 -14.76 -12.45 -24.46
C PRO A 489 -15.42 -12.06 -25.77
N MET A 490 -15.02 -10.90 -26.27
CA MET A 490 -15.39 -10.46 -27.59
C MET A 490 -14.76 -11.39 -28.64
N ILE A 491 -15.57 -11.84 -29.57
CA ILE A 491 -15.15 -12.56 -30.77
C ILE A 491 -15.36 -11.60 -31.94
N ASP A 492 -14.39 -11.50 -32.83
CA ASP A 492 -14.50 -10.63 -33.99
C ASP A 492 -15.80 -10.88 -34.76
N GLY A 493 -16.57 -9.82 -34.96
CA GLY A 493 -17.86 -9.89 -35.62
C GLY A 493 -19.06 -10.25 -34.73
N PHE A 494 -18.86 -10.47 -33.42
CA PHE A 494 -19.94 -10.82 -32.50
C PHE A 494 -20.01 -9.91 -31.28
N ILE A 495 -21.22 -9.77 -30.75
CA ILE A 495 -21.48 -9.00 -29.54
C ILE A 495 -21.04 -9.83 -28.32
N PRO A 496 -20.22 -9.28 -27.39
CA PRO A 496 -19.85 -9.96 -26.15
C PRO A 496 -21.05 -10.37 -25.32
N TRP A 497 -20.90 -11.45 -24.57
CA TRP A 497 -21.97 -11.97 -23.72
C TRP A 497 -21.55 -11.95 -22.24
N GLU A 498 -22.42 -11.41 -21.39
CA GLU A 498 -22.22 -11.34 -19.94
C GLU A 498 -23.53 -11.66 -19.22
N LYS A 499 -23.44 -12.43 -18.14
CA LYS A 499 -24.57 -12.76 -17.29
C LYS A 499 -24.17 -12.79 -15.81
N LYS A 500 -24.96 -12.12 -14.97
CA LYS A 500 -24.92 -12.29 -13.51
C LYS A 500 -25.93 -13.36 -13.11
N LEU A 501 -25.50 -14.27 -12.24
CA LEU A 501 -26.29 -15.42 -11.80
C LEU A 501 -26.02 -15.69 -10.33
N VAL A 502 -27.07 -15.85 -9.53
CA VAL A 502 -27.00 -16.48 -8.22
C VAL A 502 -27.16 -17.98 -8.43
N LEU A 503 -26.09 -18.74 -8.20
CA LEU A 503 -26.09 -20.19 -8.37
C LEU A 503 -26.54 -20.84 -7.06
N ASP A 504 -27.85 -21.03 -6.89
CA ASP A 504 -28.49 -21.62 -5.72
C ASP A 504 -29.23 -22.97 -6.06
N ASN A 505 -29.20 -23.38 -7.31
CA ASN A 505 -29.68 -24.65 -7.85
C ASN A 505 -28.98 -24.95 -9.19
N ASN A 506 -29.31 -26.07 -9.85
CA ASN A 506 -28.80 -26.36 -11.19
C ASN A 506 -29.41 -25.42 -12.23
N TYR A 507 -28.58 -24.81 -13.07
CA TYR A 507 -28.98 -23.86 -14.12
C TYR A 507 -28.57 -24.34 -15.50
N ASN A 508 -29.48 -24.13 -16.47
CA ASN A 508 -29.18 -24.23 -17.89
C ASN A 508 -29.35 -22.86 -18.53
N LEU A 509 -28.34 -22.36 -19.17
CA LEU A 509 -28.33 -21.06 -19.85
C LEU A 509 -27.99 -21.25 -21.33
N ASP A 510 -28.83 -20.73 -22.19
CA ASP A 510 -28.51 -20.63 -23.60
C ASP A 510 -27.68 -19.35 -23.83
N VAL A 511 -26.51 -19.51 -24.43
CA VAL A 511 -25.62 -18.44 -24.83
C VAL A 511 -25.79 -18.23 -26.33
N LEU A 512 -26.46 -17.16 -26.69
CA LEU A 512 -26.67 -16.80 -28.09
C LEU A 512 -25.70 -15.68 -28.45
N PHE A 513 -24.82 -15.94 -29.41
CA PHE A 513 -23.98 -14.92 -30.02
C PHE A 513 -24.71 -14.26 -31.16
N PHE A 514 -24.72 -12.94 -31.16
CA PHE A 514 -25.29 -12.14 -32.24
C PHE A 514 -24.17 -11.49 -33.03
N GLU A 515 -24.28 -11.51 -34.35
CA GLU A 515 -23.35 -10.80 -35.21
C GLU A 515 -23.36 -9.29 -34.87
N SER A 516 -22.19 -8.68 -34.87
CA SER A 516 -22.02 -7.26 -34.61
C SER A 516 -21.74 -6.52 -35.90
N GLU A 517 -22.32 -5.35 -36.00
CA GLU A 517 -21.96 -4.37 -37.00
C GLU A 517 -21.23 -3.21 -36.30
N ASN A 518 -20.03 -2.88 -36.76
CA ASN A 518 -19.32 -1.72 -36.23
C ASN A 518 -19.98 -0.45 -36.76
N LEU A 519 -20.60 0.31 -35.86
CA LEU A 519 -21.31 1.55 -36.21
C LEU A 519 -20.41 2.79 -36.12
N MET A 520 -19.22 2.64 -35.62
CA MET A 520 -18.33 3.76 -35.35
C MET A 520 -16.88 3.34 -35.62
N GLU A 521 -16.22 4.05 -36.47
CA GLU A 521 -14.77 3.94 -36.58
C GLU A 521 -14.13 4.57 -35.34
N PRO A 522 -13.12 3.95 -34.75
CA PRO A 522 -12.39 4.51 -33.60
C PRO A 522 -11.53 5.69 -34.06
N ASN A 523 -12.17 6.80 -34.37
CA ASN A 523 -11.49 8.03 -34.76
C ASN A 523 -11.75 9.10 -33.68
N PRO A 524 -10.84 9.29 -32.72
CA PRO A 524 -11.01 10.27 -31.65
C PRO A 524 -11.13 11.72 -32.15
N TRP A 525 -10.71 12.00 -33.38
CA TRP A 525 -10.80 13.34 -33.99
C TRP A 525 -12.24 13.79 -34.28
N LEU A 526 -13.18 12.87 -34.28
CA LEU A 526 -14.60 13.18 -34.50
C LEU A 526 -15.35 13.46 -33.19
N TRP A 527 -14.69 13.35 -32.07
CA TRP A 527 -15.30 13.55 -30.76
C TRP A 527 -15.28 15.02 -30.37
N GLU A 528 -16.39 15.52 -29.90
CA GLU A 528 -16.53 16.89 -29.43
C GLU A 528 -16.12 16.96 -27.95
N THR A 529 -15.22 17.88 -27.63
CA THR A 529 -14.78 18.13 -26.24
C THR A 529 -15.49 19.36 -25.72
N GLU A 530 -16.51 19.18 -24.90
CA GLU A 530 -17.29 20.30 -24.36
C GLU A 530 -16.61 20.97 -23.19
N ILE A 531 -16.03 20.19 -22.32
CA ILE A 531 -15.45 20.65 -21.04
C ILE A 531 -14.12 19.96 -20.80
N GLY A 532 -13.10 20.77 -20.50
CA GLY A 532 -11.78 20.30 -20.14
C GLY A 532 -10.77 20.34 -21.29
N ASN A 533 -9.52 20.12 -20.94
CA ASN A 533 -8.39 20.14 -21.88
C ASN A 533 -8.07 18.70 -22.31
N TRP A 534 -8.72 18.25 -23.36
CA TRP A 534 -8.44 16.96 -23.96
C TRP A 534 -7.47 17.12 -25.13
N VAL A 535 -6.46 16.27 -25.16
CA VAL A 535 -5.50 16.19 -26.25
C VAL A 535 -5.41 14.76 -26.78
N GLU A 536 -5.25 14.67 -28.09
CA GLU A 536 -4.97 13.39 -28.72
C GLU A 536 -3.45 13.19 -28.80
N VAL A 537 -3.00 12.03 -28.32
CA VAL A 537 -1.60 11.60 -28.40
C VAL A 537 -1.56 10.14 -28.85
N ASN A 538 -1.06 9.91 -30.06
CA ASN A 538 -0.94 8.56 -30.63
C ASN A 538 -2.26 7.77 -30.70
N GLY A 539 -3.36 8.40 -31.09
CA GLY A 539 -4.67 7.77 -31.18
C GLY A 539 -5.40 7.62 -29.84
N ILE A 540 -4.88 8.20 -28.76
CA ILE A 540 -5.47 8.15 -27.44
C ILE A 540 -5.86 9.57 -27.00
N LEU A 541 -7.11 9.75 -26.57
CA LEU A 541 -7.55 10.99 -25.94
C LEU A 541 -7.11 11.00 -24.47
N LYS A 542 -6.42 12.06 -24.08
CA LYS A 542 -5.95 12.27 -22.71
C LYS A 542 -6.38 13.64 -22.22
N THR A 543 -6.62 13.78 -20.94
CA THR A 543 -6.69 15.09 -20.32
C THR A 543 -5.29 15.69 -20.26
N GLN A 544 -5.16 16.94 -20.66
CA GLN A 544 -3.85 17.61 -20.75
C GLN A 544 -3.28 17.92 -19.36
N GLU A 545 -4.14 18.15 -18.40
CA GLU A 545 -3.77 18.38 -17.01
C GLU A 545 -4.39 17.30 -16.13
N SER A 546 -3.61 16.72 -15.26
CA SER A 546 -4.19 16.07 -14.09
C SER A 546 -4.90 17.17 -13.30
N LEU A 547 -6.17 16.99 -12.95
CA LEU A 547 -6.91 17.88 -12.05
C LEU A 547 -6.37 17.81 -10.62
N LEU A 548 -5.05 17.72 -10.49
CA LEU A 548 -4.31 17.62 -9.27
C LEU A 548 -4.31 18.98 -8.59
N TYR A 549 -4.79 19.02 -7.37
CA TYR A 549 -4.70 20.17 -6.48
C TYR A 549 -5.40 21.44 -6.93
N LEU A 550 -6.64 21.32 -7.29
CA LEU A 550 -7.48 22.51 -7.26
C LEU A 550 -7.97 22.70 -5.83
N ASN A 551 -7.79 23.91 -5.31
CA ASN A 551 -8.29 24.35 -4.02
C ASN A 551 -9.71 23.80 -3.76
N ILE A 552 -10.05 23.59 -2.51
CA ILE A 552 -11.33 23.09 -2.00
C ILE A 552 -12.55 23.69 -2.71
N ASP A 553 -12.45 24.92 -3.19
CA ASP A 553 -13.49 25.63 -3.94
C ASP A 553 -13.74 25.11 -5.37
N SER A 554 -12.95 24.14 -5.84
CA SER A 554 -13.05 23.58 -7.19
C SER A 554 -13.50 22.12 -7.25
N LEU A 555 -14.12 21.64 -6.19
CA LEU A 555 -14.55 20.24 -5.98
C LEU A 555 -15.54 19.67 -7.00
N ASN A 556 -16.04 20.45 -7.95
CA ASN A 556 -17.00 20.01 -8.96
C ASN A 556 -16.53 20.26 -10.40
N GLN A 557 -15.27 19.94 -10.70
CA GLN A 557 -14.81 20.01 -12.08
C GLN A 557 -15.22 18.75 -12.84
N THR A 558 -15.94 18.97 -13.91
CA THR A 558 -16.34 17.93 -14.87
C THR A 558 -15.54 18.12 -16.15
N GLN A 559 -14.94 17.04 -16.65
CA GLN A 559 -14.43 16.98 -18.01
C GLN A 559 -15.38 16.10 -18.82
N LYS A 560 -15.84 16.59 -19.94
CA LYS A 560 -16.83 15.92 -20.78
C LYS A 560 -16.32 15.79 -22.22
N ILE A 561 -16.56 14.63 -22.78
CA ILE A 561 -16.32 14.35 -24.19
C ILE A 561 -17.56 13.64 -24.74
N GLU A 562 -17.97 14.01 -25.92
CA GLU A 562 -19.13 13.41 -26.59
C GLU A 562 -18.73 12.79 -27.93
N THR A 563 -19.34 11.65 -28.23
CA THR A 563 -19.22 11.04 -29.57
C THR A 563 -20.11 11.79 -30.55
N PRO A 564 -19.81 11.75 -31.85
CA PRO A 564 -20.78 12.11 -32.86
C PRO A 564 -22.10 11.33 -32.71
N LEU A 565 -23.18 11.87 -33.23
CA LEU A 565 -24.48 11.17 -33.24
C LEU A 565 -24.36 9.87 -34.03
N ILE A 566 -24.71 8.76 -33.41
CA ILE A 566 -24.69 7.41 -34.00
C ILE A 566 -26.15 7.01 -34.27
N SER A 567 -26.48 6.70 -35.53
CA SER A 567 -27.80 6.17 -35.85
C SER A 567 -27.95 4.74 -35.37
N ILE A 568 -28.92 4.51 -34.50
CA ILE A 568 -29.27 3.19 -33.97
C ILE A 568 -30.64 2.71 -34.43
N MET A 569 -31.20 3.37 -35.47
CA MET A 569 -32.47 2.94 -36.08
C MET A 569 -32.32 1.52 -36.59
N ASP A 570 -33.33 0.70 -36.33
CA ASP A 570 -33.39 -0.72 -36.73
C ASP A 570 -32.40 -1.65 -36.03
N LYS A 571 -31.74 -1.21 -34.95
CA LYS A 571 -30.87 -2.05 -34.14
C LYS A 571 -31.62 -2.60 -32.92
N ASN A 572 -31.56 -3.92 -32.73
CA ASN A 572 -32.22 -4.59 -31.62
C ASN A 572 -31.34 -4.62 -30.34
N ARG A 573 -30.05 -4.43 -30.50
CA ARG A 573 -29.07 -4.47 -29.41
C ARG A 573 -27.86 -3.62 -29.80
N ILE A 574 -27.34 -2.87 -28.83
CA ILE A 574 -26.17 -2.00 -29.01
C ILE A 574 -25.17 -2.34 -27.90
N VAL A 575 -23.91 -2.43 -28.27
CA VAL A 575 -22.79 -2.57 -27.38
C VAL A 575 -21.82 -1.41 -27.60
N LEU A 576 -21.46 -0.73 -26.52
CA LEU A 576 -20.41 0.28 -26.51
C LEU A 576 -19.20 -0.30 -25.82
N GLU A 577 -18.10 -0.40 -26.54
CA GLU A 577 -16.82 -0.81 -26.01
C GLU A 577 -15.89 0.39 -25.90
N ILE A 578 -15.35 0.61 -24.71
CA ILE A 578 -14.42 1.71 -24.43
C ILE A 578 -13.20 1.15 -23.74
N GLU A 579 -12.04 1.31 -24.36
CA GLU A 579 -10.77 1.14 -23.67
C GLU A 579 -10.39 2.45 -22.98
N HIS A 580 -10.22 2.41 -21.67
CA HIS A 580 -9.84 3.61 -20.93
C HIS A 580 -8.90 3.29 -19.77
N LYS A 581 -8.03 4.25 -19.49
CA LYS A 581 -7.16 4.26 -18.32
C LYS A 581 -7.45 5.53 -17.53
N TYR A 582 -7.77 5.36 -16.27
CA TYR A 582 -7.99 6.49 -15.37
C TYR A 582 -7.50 6.18 -13.97
N GLU A 583 -7.19 7.24 -13.26
CA GLU A 583 -6.90 7.22 -11.85
C GLU A 583 -7.70 8.33 -11.18
N THR A 584 -8.57 7.97 -10.26
CA THR A 584 -9.51 8.88 -9.61
C THR A 584 -9.42 8.71 -8.11
N GLU A 585 -9.81 9.75 -7.39
CA GLU A 585 -9.99 9.67 -5.96
C GLU A 585 -11.16 8.73 -5.63
N TRP A 586 -10.89 7.83 -4.72
CA TRP A 586 -11.89 6.86 -4.33
C TRP A 586 -13.12 7.54 -3.67
N ASP A 587 -14.32 7.17 -4.14
CA ASP A 587 -15.65 7.63 -3.72
C ASP A 587 -15.92 9.15 -3.85
N HIS A 588 -15.02 9.92 -4.46
CA HIS A 588 -15.21 11.33 -4.81
C HIS A 588 -15.27 11.56 -6.32
N ASP A 589 -14.33 10.96 -7.06
CA ASP A 589 -14.28 11.11 -8.49
C ASP A 589 -14.97 9.94 -9.17
N PHE A 590 -15.69 10.23 -10.24
CA PHE A 590 -16.44 9.24 -10.99
C PHE A 590 -16.18 9.39 -12.48
N ILE A 591 -16.12 8.26 -13.18
CA ILE A 591 -16.34 8.23 -14.61
C ILE A 591 -17.80 7.89 -14.85
N ILE A 592 -18.47 8.74 -15.60
CA ILE A 592 -19.86 8.55 -16.00
C ILE A 592 -19.89 8.33 -17.51
N ILE A 593 -20.42 7.19 -17.93
CA ILE A 593 -20.73 6.94 -19.33
C ILE A 593 -22.24 7.03 -19.46
N SER A 594 -22.70 7.96 -20.31
CA SER A 594 -24.13 8.19 -20.54
C SER A 594 -24.44 7.98 -22.02
N MET A 595 -25.56 7.36 -22.30
CA MET A 595 -26.17 7.32 -23.62
C MET A 595 -27.31 8.35 -23.65
N LEU A 596 -27.24 9.24 -24.58
CA LEU A 596 -28.22 10.34 -24.76
C LEU A 596 -29.02 10.10 -26.04
N ASP A 597 -30.25 10.61 -26.06
CA ASP A 597 -30.98 10.77 -27.32
C ASP A 597 -30.57 12.09 -28.02
N ASN A 598 -31.11 12.33 -29.18
CA ASN A 598 -30.84 13.55 -29.98
C ASN A 598 -31.40 14.84 -29.37
N ASN A 599 -32.01 14.79 -28.21
CA ASN A 599 -32.49 15.91 -27.41
C ASN A 599 -31.79 15.98 -26.03
N ASP A 600 -30.63 15.32 -25.88
CA ASP A 600 -29.83 15.26 -24.67
C ASP A 600 -30.53 14.59 -23.48
N ASN A 601 -31.58 13.82 -23.69
CA ASN A 601 -32.18 13.04 -22.64
C ASN A 601 -31.35 11.78 -22.37
N ILE A 602 -31.04 11.54 -21.10
CA ILE A 602 -30.26 10.35 -20.67
C ILE A 602 -31.14 9.11 -20.87
N LEU A 603 -30.80 8.27 -21.82
CA LEU A 603 -31.43 6.97 -22.05
C LEU A 603 -30.87 5.93 -21.10
N ARG A 604 -29.55 5.97 -20.84
CA ARG A 604 -28.87 5.11 -19.90
C ARG A 604 -27.64 5.81 -19.33
N LYS A 605 -27.35 5.51 -18.04
CA LYS A 605 -26.19 6.04 -17.35
C LYS A 605 -25.49 4.92 -16.60
N THR A 606 -24.19 4.82 -16.75
CA THR A 606 -23.36 3.89 -15.99
C THR A 606 -22.31 4.68 -15.21
N LEU A 607 -22.25 4.44 -13.91
CA LEU A 607 -21.31 5.10 -13.00
C LEU A 607 -20.21 4.11 -12.64
N TYR A 608 -18.96 4.48 -12.90
CA TYR A 608 -17.81 3.69 -12.52
C TYR A 608 -17.14 4.29 -11.29
N LYS A 609 -17.15 3.52 -10.20
CA LYS A 609 -16.41 3.81 -8.96
C LYS A 609 -15.21 2.88 -8.91
N LYS A 610 -14.01 3.40 -8.82
CA LYS A 610 -12.79 2.59 -8.92
C LYS A 610 -12.54 1.70 -7.71
N LYS A 611 -11.98 0.52 -7.96
CA LYS A 611 -11.26 -0.29 -6.97
C LYS A 611 -9.76 -0.51 -7.26
N LYS A 612 -9.25 -0.38 -8.48
CA LYS A 612 -7.81 -0.54 -8.82
C LYS A 612 -7.48 -0.10 -10.25
N LYS A 613 -6.22 0.30 -10.44
CA LYS A 613 -5.59 0.53 -11.76
C LYS A 613 -5.64 -0.76 -12.58
N LYS A 614 -6.45 -0.80 -13.62
CA LYS A 614 -6.42 -1.84 -14.65
C LYS A 614 -6.77 -1.18 -15.98
N ASN A 615 -6.09 -1.59 -17.05
CA ASN A 615 -6.66 -1.43 -18.37
C ASN A 615 -7.94 -2.29 -18.36
N LEU A 616 -9.08 -1.66 -18.43
CA LEU A 616 -10.37 -2.35 -18.40
C LEU A 616 -11.02 -2.09 -19.73
N LEU A 617 -11.21 -3.15 -20.48
CA LEU A 617 -12.17 -3.17 -21.57
C LEU A 617 -13.56 -3.18 -20.93
N PHE A 618 -14.37 -2.19 -21.22
CA PHE A 618 -15.75 -2.16 -20.75
C PHE A 618 -16.70 -2.38 -21.90
N THR A 619 -17.57 -3.33 -21.70
CA THR A 619 -18.68 -3.57 -22.60
C THR A 619 -19.95 -3.15 -21.86
N SER A 620 -20.61 -2.10 -22.32
CA SER A 620 -21.93 -1.72 -21.83
C SER A 620 -22.99 -2.20 -22.83
N TYR A 621 -23.90 -3.02 -22.35
CA TYR A 621 -25.06 -3.45 -23.13
C TYR A 621 -26.18 -2.42 -23.01
N PHE A 622 -26.65 -1.88 -24.12
CA PHE A 622 -27.75 -0.93 -24.19
C PHE A 622 -29.00 -1.54 -24.83
#